data_cf0a612dc565d25e3b97b3c372399773
#
_entry.id   cf0a612dc565d25e3b97b3c372399773
#
_cell.length_a   1.000
_cell.length_b   1.000
_cell.length_c   1.000
_cell.angle_alpha   90.00
_cell.angle_beta   90.00
_cell.angle_gamma   90.00
#
_symmetry.space_group_name_H-M   'P 1'
#
loop_
_entity.id
_entity.type
_entity.pdbx_description
1 polymer ?
#
loop_
_entity_poly.entity_id
_entity_poly.type
_entity_poly.pdbx_seq_one_letter_code
_entity_poly.pdbx_strand_id
1 'polypeptide(L)'
;MAMAMALRRLSSSIDKPLRPLFNAGSLYYKSSLPDEAVYDKERPGVTWPKQLNAPLEVVDPEIADIIELEKARQWKGLELIPSENFTSVSVMQAVGSVMTNKYSEGYPGARYYGGNEYVSLTFCIYMYIDMAETLCQKRALEAFRLDPAKWGVNVQPLSGSPANFHVYTALLKPHERIMALDLPHGGHLSHGYQTDTKKISAVSIFFETMPYRLNESTGYIDYDQMEKSATLFRPKLIVAGASAYARLYDYERVCDKQKAILLADMAHISGLVAAGVIPSPFDYADVVTTTTHKSLRGPRGAMIFYRKGVKEINKQGKEVLYDYEDKINQAVFPGLQGGPHNHTITGLAVALKQALSERSYELVSGGTENHLVLVNLKNKGIDGSRVEKVLEAVHIAANKNTVPGDVSAMVPGGIRMGTPALTSRGFVEEDFVKVAEFFDAAVKIAVKIKGESKGTKLKDFLATIESSSTFQSEIAKLRLDVEEYAKQFPTIGFDKATMKHKN
;
A
#
# COMPACT_ATOMS: atom_id res chain seq x y z
N MET A 1 34.24 16.34 -11.55
CA MET A 1 35.57 15.72 -11.41
C MET A 1 35.63 14.65 -10.33
N ALA A 2 35.09 14.84 -9.14
CA ALA A 2 35.07 13.81 -8.08
C ALA A 2 34.28 12.53 -8.42
N MET A 3 33.17 12.64 -9.12
CA MET A 3 32.32 11.51 -9.54
C MET A 3 32.99 10.65 -10.63
N ALA A 4 33.77 11.25 -11.52
CA ALA A 4 34.58 10.54 -12.53
C ALA A 4 35.78 9.79 -11.93
N MET A 5 36.32 10.26 -10.79
CA MET A 5 37.39 9.57 -10.08
C MET A 5 36.88 8.38 -9.23
N ALA A 6 35.68 8.45 -8.71
CA ALA A 6 35.07 7.32 -7.99
C ALA A 6 34.76 6.13 -8.92
N LEU A 7 34.31 6.41 -10.14
CA LEU A 7 34.05 5.37 -11.15
C LEU A 7 35.34 4.71 -11.67
N ARG A 8 36.47 5.42 -11.71
CA ARG A 8 37.77 4.83 -12.08
C ARG A 8 38.34 3.83 -11.05
N ARG A 9 37.97 3.94 -9.77
CA ARG A 9 38.41 3.00 -8.73
C ARG A 9 37.62 1.67 -8.73
N LEU A 10 36.44 1.65 -9.30
CA LEU A 10 35.64 0.44 -9.44
C LEU A 10 36.06 -0.41 -10.66
N SER A 11 36.70 0.17 -11.67
CA SER A 11 37.13 -0.54 -12.89
C SER A 11 38.39 -1.41 -12.73
N SER A 12 39.15 -1.25 -11.65
CA SER A 12 40.44 -1.94 -11.49
C SER A 12 40.38 -3.30 -10.80
N SER A 13 39.18 -3.78 -10.38
CA SER A 13 39.03 -5.05 -9.64
C SER A 13 38.29 -6.16 -10.41
N ILE A 14 37.99 -5.98 -11.70
CA ILE A 14 37.21 -6.95 -12.50
C ILE A 14 38.04 -7.45 -13.70
N ASP A 15 39.22 -8.02 -13.43
CA ASP A 15 39.99 -8.79 -14.39
C ASP A 15 39.96 -10.29 -14.02
N LYS A 16 38.78 -10.92 -14.03
CA LYS A 16 38.67 -12.37 -14.12
C LYS A 16 37.76 -12.75 -15.31
N PRO A 17 38.22 -13.64 -16.19
CA PRO A 17 37.40 -14.03 -17.33
C PRO A 17 36.16 -14.78 -16.90
N LEU A 18 34.99 -14.25 -17.24
CA LEU A 18 33.70 -14.88 -17.04
C LEU A 18 33.61 -16.14 -17.92
N ARG A 19 33.44 -17.30 -17.31
CA ARG A 19 33.10 -18.54 -18.01
C ARG A 19 31.65 -18.46 -18.53
N PRO A 20 31.38 -18.91 -19.74
CA PRO A 20 30.02 -18.90 -20.28
C PRO A 20 29.20 -20.02 -19.65
N LEU A 21 28.27 -19.64 -18.79
CA LEU A 21 27.18 -20.48 -18.32
C LEU A 21 25.88 -19.85 -18.82
N PHE A 22 25.45 -20.23 -20.02
CA PHE A 22 24.04 -19.96 -20.35
C PHE A 22 23.56 -20.73 -21.57
N ASN A 23 22.66 -21.65 -21.30
CA ASN A 23 21.58 -22.03 -22.19
C ASN A 23 20.30 -22.03 -21.34
N ALA A 24 19.51 -20.96 -21.41
CA ALA A 24 18.09 -20.97 -21.06
C ALA A 24 17.44 -19.65 -21.52
N GLY A 25 16.43 -19.78 -22.38
CA GLY A 25 15.79 -18.67 -23.04
C GLY A 25 15.15 -17.64 -22.12
N SER A 26 15.78 -16.50 -22.04
CA SER A 26 15.16 -15.26 -21.57
C SER A 26 14.67 -14.50 -22.80
N LEU A 27 13.36 -14.50 -23.01
CA LEU A 27 12.68 -13.82 -24.12
C LEU A 27 12.45 -12.32 -23.85
N TYR A 28 13.18 -11.73 -22.90
CA TYR A 28 12.99 -10.33 -22.52
C TYR A 28 14.31 -9.56 -22.59
N TYR A 29 14.30 -8.52 -23.38
CA TYR A 29 15.37 -7.60 -23.72
C TYR A 29 16.41 -8.14 -24.73
N LYS A 30 16.04 -8.21 -26.02
CA LYS A 30 16.99 -7.82 -27.04
C LYS A 30 17.18 -6.31 -26.89
N SER A 31 18.26 -5.88 -26.24
CA SER A 31 18.65 -4.49 -26.28
C SER A 31 18.86 -4.13 -27.75
N SER A 32 18.23 -3.06 -28.19
CA SER A 32 18.53 -2.41 -29.47
C SER A 32 19.83 -1.61 -29.34
N LEU A 33 20.89 -2.24 -28.81
CA LEU A 33 22.21 -1.63 -28.85
C LEU A 33 22.63 -1.54 -30.32
N PRO A 34 23.20 -0.40 -30.76
CA PRO A 34 23.93 -0.33 -32.01
C PRO A 34 24.97 -1.45 -32.02
N ASP A 35 25.23 -2.03 -33.18
CA ASP A 35 26.15 -3.15 -33.35
C ASP A 35 27.35 -2.99 -32.39
N GLU A 36 27.41 -3.84 -31.35
CA GLU A 36 28.41 -3.75 -30.25
C GLU A 36 29.81 -3.72 -30.80
N ALA A 37 30.05 -4.42 -31.93
CA ALA A 37 31.35 -4.48 -32.60
C ALA A 37 31.76 -3.13 -33.19
N VAL A 38 30.84 -2.29 -33.65
CA VAL A 38 31.11 -0.96 -34.18
C VAL A 38 31.40 0.01 -33.02
N TYR A 39 30.61 -0.03 -31.95
CA TYR A 39 30.81 0.83 -30.80
C TYR A 39 32.18 0.60 -30.11
N ASP A 40 32.56 -0.68 -29.94
CA ASP A 40 33.80 -1.08 -29.30
C ASP A 40 35.04 -0.67 -30.15
N LYS A 41 34.90 -0.67 -31.50
CA LYS A 41 35.97 -0.18 -32.39
C LYS A 41 36.16 1.32 -32.34
N GLU A 42 35.05 2.08 -32.27
CA GLU A 42 35.06 3.54 -32.27
C GLU A 42 35.46 4.15 -30.92
N ARG A 43 35.21 3.43 -29.84
CA ARG A 43 35.49 3.92 -28.46
C ARG A 43 36.15 2.85 -27.57
N PRO A 44 37.37 2.40 -27.92
CA PRO A 44 38.07 1.41 -27.10
C PRO A 44 38.35 1.94 -25.69
N GLY A 45 38.01 1.13 -24.69
CA GLY A 45 38.19 1.47 -23.28
C GLY A 45 36.97 2.11 -22.58
N VAL A 46 35.85 2.33 -23.27
CA VAL A 46 34.59 2.74 -22.65
C VAL A 46 33.75 1.48 -22.32
N THR A 47 33.87 0.97 -21.12
CA THR A 47 33.20 -0.28 -20.68
C THR A 47 31.89 -0.06 -19.91
N TRP A 48 31.67 1.16 -19.40
CA TRP A 48 30.49 1.47 -18.57
C TRP A 48 29.12 1.31 -19.26
N PRO A 49 28.93 1.50 -20.60
CA PRO A 49 27.64 1.21 -21.22
C PRO A 49 27.26 -0.28 -21.14
N LYS A 50 28.24 -1.20 -21.29
CA LYS A 50 27.99 -2.63 -21.11
C LYS A 50 27.60 -2.97 -19.68
N GLN A 51 28.27 -2.37 -18.70
CA GLN A 51 27.95 -2.56 -17.28
C GLN A 51 26.54 -2.06 -16.94
N LEU A 52 26.14 -0.90 -17.51
CA LEU A 52 24.80 -0.34 -17.29
C LEU A 52 23.68 -1.12 -17.98
N ASN A 53 24.01 -1.92 -18.99
CA ASN A 53 23.04 -2.78 -19.70
C ASN A 53 23.10 -4.25 -19.25
N ALA A 54 23.97 -4.59 -18.31
CA ALA A 54 24.05 -5.95 -17.80
C ALA A 54 22.82 -6.27 -16.92
N PRO A 55 22.29 -7.49 -16.96
CA PRO A 55 21.16 -7.90 -16.13
C PRO A 55 21.53 -7.96 -14.65
N LEU A 56 20.49 -7.89 -13.78
CA LEU A 56 20.67 -7.85 -12.33
C LEU A 56 21.53 -9.00 -11.81
N GLU A 57 21.31 -10.20 -12.31
CA GLU A 57 22.02 -11.41 -11.90
C GLU A 57 23.53 -11.37 -12.14
N VAL A 58 23.95 -10.51 -13.07
CA VAL A 58 25.36 -10.29 -13.39
C VAL A 58 25.95 -9.16 -12.56
N VAL A 59 25.17 -8.09 -12.36
CA VAL A 59 25.64 -6.89 -11.64
C VAL A 59 25.62 -7.10 -10.13
N ASP A 60 24.55 -7.70 -9.62
CA ASP A 60 24.34 -7.94 -8.20
C ASP A 60 23.63 -9.28 -7.96
N PRO A 61 24.42 -10.38 -7.96
CA PRO A 61 23.87 -11.72 -7.73
C PRO A 61 23.29 -11.91 -6.32
N GLU A 62 23.71 -11.14 -5.32
CA GLU A 62 23.19 -11.21 -3.95
C GLU A 62 21.74 -10.69 -3.91
N ILE A 63 21.46 -9.53 -4.49
CA ILE A 63 20.10 -8.98 -4.59
C ILE A 63 19.22 -9.86 -5.48
N ALA A 64 19.77 -10.39 -6.58
CA ALA A 64 19.04 -11.31 -7.43
C ALA A 64 18.60 -12.57 -6.66
N ASP A 65 19.45 -13.13 -5.82
CA ASP A 65 19.15 -14.31 -5.02
C ASP A 65 18.11 -14.02 -3.92
N ILE A 66 18.21 -12.87 -3.25
CA ILE A 66 17.20 -12.41 -2.27
C ILE A 66 15.81 -12.30 -2.92
N ILE A 67 15.72 -11.77 -4.15
CA ILE A 67 14.47 -11.70 -4.90
C ILE A 67 13.94 -13.11 -5.20
N GLU A 68 14.79 -14.04 -5.57
CA GLU A 68 14.41 -15.44 -5.82
C GLU A 68 13.91 -16.15 -4.55
N LEU A 69 14.52 -15.88 -3.39
CA LEU A 69 14.05 -16.37 -2.10
C LEU A 69 12.66 -15.83 -1.76
N GLU A 70 12.41 -14.52 -2.01
CA GLU A 70 11.09 -13.92 -1.78
C GLU A 70 10.02 -14.48 -2.73
N LYS A 71 10.35 -14.76 -4.01
CA LYS A 71 9.45 -15.48 -4.93
C LYS A 71 9.06 -16.85 -4.36
N ALA A 72 10.04 -17.60 -3.84
CA ALA A 72 9.80 -18.90 -3.25
C ALA A 72 8.90 -18.79 -2.01
N ARG A 73 9.12 -17.79 -1.15
CA ARG A 73 8.30 -17.51 0.03
C ARG A 73 6.85 -17.22 -0.36
N GLN A 74 6.63 -16.32 -1.32
CA GLN A 74 5.29 -15.96 -1.79
C GLN A 74 4.55 -17.13 -2.46
N TRP A 75 5.27 -18.01 -3.14
CA TRP A 75 4.65 -19.20 -3.75
C TRP A 75 4.21 -20.22 -2.71
N LYS A 76 5.03 -20.45 -1.68
CA LYS A 76 4.80 -21.46 -0.64
C LYS A 76 3.87 -20.97 0.48
N GLY A 77 3.71 -19.65 0.64
CA GLY A 77 2.99 -19.05 1.76
C GLY A 77 1.54 -18.68 1.47
N LEU A 78 0.80 -18.45 2.55
CA LEU A 78 -0.53 -17.86 2.56
C LEU A 78 -0.44 -16.40 3.03
N GLU A 79 -0.59 -15.45 2.09
CA GLU A 79 -0.50 -14.01 2.34
C GLU A 79 -1.85 -13.47 2.82
N LEU A 80 -2.03 -13.34 4.11
CA LEU A 80 -3.27 -12.85 4.75
C LEU A 80 -3.14 -11.42 5.31
N ILE A 81 -2.05 -10.72 5.03
CA ILE A 81 -1.91 -9.31 5.42
C ILE A 81 -2.85 -8.46 4.55
N PRO A 82 -3.91 -7.82 5.11
CA PRO A 82 -4.93 -7.12 4.30
C PRO A 82 -4.37 -5.92 3.52
N SER A 83 -3.18 -5.43 3.89
CA SER A 83 -2.50 -4.31 3.26
C SER A 83 -1.60 -4.74 2.11
N GLU A 84 -1.53 -6.03 1.78
CA GLU A 84 -0.71 -6.60 0.71
C GLU A 84 -1.58 -7.17 -0.41
N ASN A 85 -1.02 -7.21 -1.60
CA ASN A 85 -1.61 -7.85 -2.77
C ASN A 85 -0.53 -8.20 -3.79
N PHE A 86 -0.83 -9.10 -4.70
CA PHE A 86 0.05 -9.45 -5.79
C PHE A 86 -0.21 -8.55 -6.99
N THR A 87 0.79 -7.75 -7.38
CA THR A 87 0.69 -6.93 -8.58
C THR A 87 1.00 -7.72 -9.85
N SER A 88 0.44 -7.30 -10.98
CA SER A 88 0.60 -8.01 -12.26
C SER A 88 1.97 -7.79 -12.89
N VAL A 89 2.38 -8.72 -13.77
CA VAL A 89 3.60 -8.59 -14.60
C VAL A 89 3.62 -7.28 -15.37
N SER A 90 2.49 -6.87 -15.95
CA SER A 90 2.40 -5.62 -16.73
C SER A 90 2.61 -4.36 -15.88
N VAL A 91 2.17 -4.38 -14.62
CA VAL A 91 2.48 -3.30 -13.67
C VAL A 91 3.97 -3.28 -13.33
N MET A 92 4.58 -4.44 -13.06
CA MET A 92 6.02 -4.54 -12.80
C MET A 92 6.86 -4.06 -14.00
N GLN A 93 6.46 -4.43 -15.22
CA GLN A 93 7.11 -3.97 -16.45
C GLN A 93 7.02 -2.44 -16.61
N ALA A 94 5.89 -1.85 -16.28
CA ALA A 94 5.73 -0.39 -16.31
C ALA A 94 6.60 0.31 -15.26
N VAL A 95 6.68 -0.25 -14.04
CA VAL A 95 7.54 0.26 -12.96
C VAL A 95 9.02 0.12 -13.30
N GLY A 96 9.44 -0.98 -13.91
CA GLY A 96 10.82 -1.22 -14.36
C GLY A 96 11.15 -0.59 -15.73
N SER A 97 10.35 0.33 -16.23
CA SER A 97 10.53 0.94 -17.55
C SER A 97 11.45 2.18 -17.52
N VAL A 98 11.80 2.67 -18.71
CA VAL A 98 12.57 3.92 -18.90
C VAL A 98 11.89 5.18 -18.35
N MET A 99 10.62 5.08 -17.93
CA MET A 99 9.93 6.15 -17.20
C MET A 99 10.63 6.52 -15.89
N THR A 100 11.44 5.62 -15.33
CA THR A 100 12.32 5.86 -14.17
C THR A 100 13.34 6.96 -14.42
N ASN A 101 13.79 7.14 -15.66
CA ASN A 101 14.88 8.07 -16.02
C ASN A 101 14.40 9.53 -16.08
N LYS A 102 13.08 9.78 -16.10
CA LYS A 102 12.53 11.10 -16.37
C LYS A 102 12.21 11.89 -15.11
N TYR A 103 12.70 13.10 -15.05
CA TYR A 103 12.40 14.12 -14.03
C TYR A 103 11.30 15.06 -14.54
N SER A 104 10.23 15.32 -13.78
CA SER A 104 9.05 16.07 -14.26
C SER A 104 8.30 16.80 -13.14
N GLU A 105 8.94 17.71 -12.44
CA GLU A 105 8.31 18.56 -11.43
C GLU A 105 7.17 19.38 -12.00
N GLY A 106 6.12 19.59 -11.21
CA GLY A 106 4.89 20.27 -11.63
C GLY A 106 3.83 19.30 -12.15
N TYR A 107 2.96 19.80 -13.02
CA TYR A 107 1.76 19.08 -13.46
C TYR A 107 1.65 19.06 -14.99
N PRO A 108 0.82 18.17 -15.58
CA PRO A 108 0.60 18.16 -17.02
C PRO A 108 0.25 19.55 -17.55
N GLY A 109 0.97 20.01 -18.57
CA GLY A 109 0.82 21.33 -19.16
C GLY A 109 1.40 22.50 -18.35
N ALA A 110 1.91 22.26 -17.13
CA ALA A 110 2.49 23.26 -16.24
C ALA A 110 3.70 22.69 -15.47
N ARG A 111 4.71 22.17 -16.20
CA ARG A 111 5.93 21.66 -15.60
C ARG A 111 6.86 22.80 -15.16
N TYR A 112 7.54 22.60 -14.05
CA TYR A 112 8.37 23.61 -13.40
C TYR A 112 9.62 23.98 -14.21
N TYR A 113 10.31 22.99 -14.78
CA TYR A 113 11.48 23.24 -15.62
C TYR A 113 11.10 23.48 -17.08
N GLY A 114 11.82 24.38 -17.74
CA GLY A 114 11.53 24.97 -19.02
C GLY A 114 11.23 24.01 -20.19
N GLY A 115 10.55 24.52 -21.15
CA GLY A 115 9.89 23.85 -22.27
C GLY A 115 8.36 23.98 -22.20
N ASN A 116 7.86 24.68 -21.18
CA ASN A 116 6.43 24.87 -20.91
C ASN A 116 5.87 26.14 -21.57
N GLU A 117 6.73 27.00 -22.11
CA GLU A 117 6.28 28.22 -22.80
C GLU A 117 6.16 27.92 -24.30
N TYR A 118 4.92 27.93 -24.76
CA TYR A 118 4.48 27.79 -26.13
C TYR A 118 4.43 26.38 -26.72
N VAL A 119 3.20 25.98 -26.92
CA VAL A 119 2.76 24.89 -27.79
C VAL A 119 3.23 25.13 -29.21
N SER A 120 4.45 24.77 -29.52
CA SER A 120 4.86 24.50 -30.88
C SER A 120 5.01 23.00 -31.05
N LEU A 121 4.36 22.43 -32.02
CA LEU A 121 4.18 21.01 -32.31
C LEU A 121 5.46 20.18 -32.48
N THR A 122 6.65 20.72 -32.22
CA THR A 122 7.92 20.11 -32.63
C THR A 122 8.86 19.65 -31.52
N PHE A 123 8.71 20.11 -30.25
CA PHE A 123 9.63 19.70 -29.14
C PHE A 123 8.94 19.68 -27.78
N CYS A 124 8.16 18.66 -27.50
CA CYS A 124 7.58 18.48 -26.16
C CYS A 124 8.36 17.41 -25.38
N ILE A 125 9.39 17.81 -24.63
CA ILE A 125 10.21 16.92 -23.78
C ILE A 125 9.38 16.15 -22.76
N TYR A 126 8.23 16.71 -22.33
CA TYR A 126 7.32 16.12 -21.34
C TYR A 126 6.07 15.47 -21.93
N MET A 127 5.87 15.50 -23.25
CA MET A 127 4.65 15.01 -23.89
C MET A 127 4.24 13.61 -23.42
N TYR A 128 5.15 12.65 -23.39
CA TYR A 128 4.84 11.28 -23.00
C TYR A 128 4.59 11.11 -21.50
N ILE A 129 5.25 11.94 -20.68
CA ILE A 129 5.02 11.96 -19.22
C ILE A 129 3.67 12.55 -18.91
N ASP A 130 3.32 13.68 -19.57
CA ASP A 130 2.01 14.32 -19.43
C ASP A 130 0.88 13.40 -19.92
N MET A 131 1.09 12.69 -21.03
CA MET A 131 0.17 11.66 -21.51
C MET A 131 -0.04 10.54 -20.49
N ALA A 132 1.04 10.04 -19.88
CA ALA A 132 0.98 8.96 -18.89
C ALA A 132 0.25 9.42 -17.62
N GLU A 133 0.56 10.62 -17.11
CA GLU A 133 -0.07 11.17 -15.91
C GLU A 133 -1.55 11.51 -16.16
N THR A 134 -1.87 12.18 -17.27
CA THR A 134 -3.25 12.48 -17.65
C THR A 134 -4.08 11.22 -17.87
N LEU A 135 -3.50 10.19 -18.49
CA LEU A 135 -4.15 8.89 -18.65
C LEU A 135 -4.41 8.21 -17.31
N CYS A 136 -3.46 8.31 -16.37
CA CYS A 136 -3.63 7.80 -15.02
C CYS A 136 -4.76 8.51 -14.28
N GLN A 137 -4.80 9.84 -14.32
CA GLN A 137 -5.87 10.65 -13.73
C GLN A 137 -7.25 10.31 -14.32
N LYS A 138 -7.34 10.21 -15.65
CA LYS A 138 -8.58 9.81 -16.34
C LYS A 138 -9.06 8.43 -15.85
N ARG A 139 -8.18 7.43 -15.84
CA ARG A 139 -8.52 6.07 -15.38
C ARG A 139 -8.88 6.01 -13.90
N ALA A 140 -8.27 6.86 -13.07
CA ALA A 140 -8.61 6.96 -11.66
C ALA A 140 -10.06 7.45 -11.48
N LEU A 141 -10.45 8.52 -12.18
CA LEU A 141 -11.84 9.02 -12.15
C LEU A 141 -12.83 7.97 -12.70
N GLU A 142 -12.49 7.32 -13.82
CA GLU A 142 -13.32 6.26 -14.41
C GLU A 142 -13.48 5.04 -13.49
N ALA A 143 -12.42 4.61 -12.80
CA ALA A 143 -12.46 3.46 -11.89
C ALA A 143 -13.46 3.66 -10.74
N PHE A 144 -13.61 4.89 -10.27
CA PHE A 144 -14.57 5.24 -9.22
C PHE A 144 -15.85 5.89 -9.75
N ARG A 145 -16.07 5.91 -11.06
CA ARG A 145 -17.29 6.46 -11.72
C ARG A 145 -17.53 7.95 -11.40
N LEU A 146 -16.46 8.74 -11.33
CA LEU A 146 -16.51 10.14 -10.96
C LEU A 146 -16.65 11.04 -12.19
N ASP A 147 -17.49 12.06 -12.06
CA ASP A 147 -17.64 13.12 -13.03
C ASP A 147 -16.42 14.07 -12.98
N PRO A 148 -15.63 14.22 -14.06
CA PRO A 148 -14.47 15.12 -14.08
C PRO A 148 -14.81 16.60 -13.86
N ALA A 149 -16.06 17.00 -14.04
CA ALA A 149 -16.51 18.36 -13.73
C ALA A 149 -16.66 18.60 -12.22
N LYS A 150 -16.87 17.55 -11.44
CA LYS A 150 -17.10 17.60 -9.99
C LYS A 150 -15.91 17.09 -9.16
N TRP A 151 -15.03 16.31 -9.76
CA TRP A 151 -13.89 15.67 -9.08
C TRP A 151 -12.60 15.82 -9.88
N GLY A 152 -11.52 16.12 -9.19
CA GLY A 152 -10.16 16.01 -9.71
C GLY A 152 -9.38 14.97 -8.92
N VAL A 153 -8.19 14.59 -9.42
CA VAL A 153 -7.31 13.64 -8.76
C VAL A 153 -5.85 14.02 -8.94
N ASN A 154 -5.09 14.01 -7.86
CA ASN A 154 -3.64 14.07 -7.87
C ASN A 154 -3.09 12.64 -7.67
N VAL A 155 -2.25 12.18 -8.61
CA VAL A 155 -1.69 10.82 -8.66
C VAL A 155 -0.20 10.76 -8.29
N GLN A 156 0.37 11.88 -7.82
CA GLN A 156 1.78 12.00 -7.50
C GLN A 156 2.19 11.62 -6.06
N PRO A 157 1.29 11.52 -5.04
CA PRO A 157 1.70 11.17 -3.68
C PRO A 157 2.40 9.82 -3.61
N LEU A 158 3.53 9.75 -2.89
CA LEU A 158 4.41 8.59 -2.84
C LEU A 158 3.83 7.43 -2.01
N SER A 159 2.98 7.71 -1.03
CA SER A 159 2.29 6.71 -0.21
C SER A 159 1.13 7.33 0.57
N GLY A 160 0.34 6.50 1.29
CA GLY A 160 -0.86 6.93 2.00
C GLY A 160 -0.61 7.98 3.09
N SER A 161 0.40 7.80 3.95
CA SER A 161 0.71 8.77 4.99
C SER A 161 1.12 10.13 4.44
N PRO A 162 2.02 10.25 3.44
CA PRO A 162 2.25 11.51 2.73
C PRO A 162 0.99 12.07 2.09
N ALA A 163 0.14 11.27 1.45
CA ALA A 163 -1.10 11.76 0.84
C ALA A 163 -2.02 12.44 1.87
N ASN A 164 -2.22 11.81 3.03
CA ASN A 164 -2.99 12.41 4.12
C ASN A 164 -2.33 13.71 4.62
N PHE A 165 -1.01 13.71 4.78
CA PHE A 165 -0.29 14.89 5.24
C PHE A 165 -0.34 16.05 4.23
N HIS A 166 -0.31 15.75 2.91
CA HIS A 166 -0.55 16.76 1.87
C HIS A 166 -1.94 17.41 2.02
N VAL A 167 -2.99 16.61 2.28
CA VAL A 167 -4.35 17.14 2.48
C VAL A 167 -4.40 18.02 3.72
N TYR A 168 -3.80 17.61 4.83
CA TYR A 168 -3.79 18.43 6.06
C TYR A 168 -3.07 19.76 5.84
N THR A 169 -1.89 19.74 5.23
CA THR A 169 -1.12 20.98 4.97
C THR A 169 -1.77 21.88 3.92
N ALA A 170 -2.53 21.31 2.96
CA ALA A 170 -3.28 22.06 1.98
C ALA A 170 -4.47 22.82 2.58
N LEU A 171 -5.19 22.18 3.52
CA LEU A 171 -6.52 22.62 3.94
C LEU A 171 -6.56 23.20 5.36
N LEU A 172 -5.51 22.98 6.14
CA LEU A 172 -5.40 23.40 7.53
C LEU A 172 -4.17 24.30 7.74
N LYS A 173 -4.30 25.19 8.70
CA LYS A 173 -3.16 25.92 9.29
C LYS A 173 -2.54 25.09 10.42
N PRO A 174 -1.25 25.31 10.76
CA PRO A 174 -0.66 24.72 11.96
C PRO A 174 -1.55 24.92 13.18
N HIS A 175 -1.64 23.88 14.04
CA HIS A 175 -2.47 23.83 15.24
C HIS A 175 -3.99 23.82 15.02
N GLU A 176 -4.49 23.81 13.77
CA GLU A 176 -5.90 23.54 13.56
C GLU A 176 -6.23 22.07 13.88
N ARG A 177 -7.50 21.79 14.14
CA ARG A 177 -7.96 20.60 14.84
C ARG A 177 -8.43 19.52 13.87
N ILE A 178 -7.92 18.31 14.08
CA ILE A 178 -8.28 17.09 13.34
C ILE A 178 -8.92 16.09 14.31
N MET A 179 -9.99 15.44 13.87
CA MET A 179 -10.60 14.32 14.57
C MET A 179 -10.55 13.07 13.70
N ALA A 180 -10.18 11.91 14.26
CA ALA A 180 -10.03 10.65 13.53
C ALA A 180 -10.25 9.44 14.45
N LEU A 181 -10.43 8.24 13.86
CA LEU A 181 -10.54 7.01 14.64
C LEU A 181 -9.21 6.72 15.36
N ASP A 182 -9.30 6.40 16.65
CA ASP A 182 -8.13 6.08 17.49
C ASP A 182 -7.39 4.85 16.98
N LEU A 183 -6.05 4.85 17.01
CA LEU A 183 -5.24 3.73 16.53
C LEU A 183 -5.57 2.41 17.22
N PRO A 184 -5.70 2.32 18.57
CA PRO A 184 -6.09 1.09 19.25
C PRO A 184 -7.48 0.58 18.86
N HIS A 185 -8.34 1.44 18.34
CA HIS A 185 -9.68 1.14 17.87
C HIS A 185 -9.78 0.91 16.35
N GLY A 186 -8.65 0.73 15.67
CA GLY A 186 -8.58 0.42 14.25
C GLY A 186 -8.24 1.59 13.33
N GLY A 187 -7.93 2.78 13.87
CA GLY A 187 -7.45 3.92 13.11
C GLY A 187 -6.09 3.70 12.46
N HIS A 188 -5.55 4.74 11.83
CA HIS A 188 -4.24 4.69 11.17
C HIS A 188 -3.29 5.72 11.80
N LEU A 189 -1.97 5.42 11.80
CA LEU A 189 -0.95 6.31 12.35
C LEU A 189 -1.01 7.72 11.75
N SER A 190 -1.20 7.84 10.43
CA SER A 190 -1.26 9.14 9.75
C SER A 190 -2.50 9.97 10.04
N HIS A 191 -3.40 9.48 10.89
CA HIS A 191 -4.57 10.22 11.35
C HIS A 191 -4.31 11.03 12.62
N GLY A 192 -3.04 11.15 13.05
CA GLY A 192 -2.66 12.00 14.18
C GLY A 192 -2.48 11.28 15.51
N TYR A 193 -2.14 9.99 15.47
CA TYR A 193 -1.96 9.19 16.69
C TYR A 193 -0.89 9.75 17.61
N GLN A 194 -1.26 9.88 18.88
CA GLN A 194 -0.40 10.26 20.00
C GLN A 194 -0.81 9.51 21.26
N THR A 195 0.11 9.45 22.23
CA THR A 195 -0.15 8.97 23.58
C THR A 195 -0.06 10.14 24.55
N ASP A 196 -0.44 9.94 25.81
CA ASP A 196 -0.37 10.98 26.85
C ASP A 196 1.05 11.56 27.02
N THR A 197 2.08 10.78 26.67
CA THR A 197 3.48 11.16 26.86
C THR A 197 4.25 11.38 25.56
N LYS A 198 3.70 11.01 24.38
CA LYS A 198 4.44 11.04 23.13
C LYS A 198 3.55 11.38 21.94
N LYS A 199 3.98 12.36 21.14
CA LYS A 199 3.47 12.61 19.79
C LYS A 199 4.15 11.65 18.83
N ILE A 200 3.44 10.57 18.40
CA ILE A 200 4.03 9.49 17.59
C ILE A 200 3.90 9.82 16.11
N SER A 201 2.72 10.24 15.68
CA SER A 201 2.50 10.71 14.32
C SER A 201 3.02 12.13 14.14
N ALA A 202 3.71 12.42 13.03
CA ALA A 202 4.07 13.78 12.67
C ALA A 202 2.85 14.72 12.61
N VAL A 203 1.69 14.20 12.21
CA VAL A 203 0.44 14.97 12.17
C VAL A 203 0.10 15.57 13.54
N SER A 204 0.29 14.81 14.63
CA SER A 204 0.04 15.32 15.98
C SER A 204 1.08 16.35 16.47
N ILE A 205 2.19 16.53 15.74
CA ILE A 205 3.18 17.59 16.00
C ILE A 205 2.68 18.93 15.43
N PHE A 206 2.13 18.90 14.22
CA PHE A 206 1.73 20.11 13.48
C PHE A 206 0.28 20.51 13.72
N PHE A 207 -0.60 19.57 14.09
CA PHE A 207 -2.03 19.78 14.27
C PHE A 207 -2.49 19.27 15.63
N GLU A 208 -3.57 19.85 16.16
CA GLU A 208 -4.20 19.36 17.38
C GLU A 208 -5.12 18.18 17.02
N THR A 209 -4.89 17.02 17.62
CA THR A 209 -5.62 15.81 17.26
C THR A 209 -6.44 15.27 18.43
N MET A 210 -7.68 14.88 18.17
CA MET A 210 -8.57 14.24 19.12
C MET A 210 -9.16 12.97 18.50
N PRO A 211 -8.97 11.80 19.13
CA PRO A 211 -9.55 10.56 18.61
C PRO A 211 -11.04 10.44 18.94
N TYR A 212 -11.80 9.82 18.02
CA TYR A 212 -13.06 9.14 18.34
C TYR A 212 -12.83 7.63 18.43
N ARG A 213 -13.75 6.92 19.09
CA ARG A 213 -13.53 5.52 19.45
C ARG A 213 -14.71 4.63 19.09
N LEU A 214 -14.47 3.33 19.14
CA LEU A 214 -15.55 2.34 19.10
C LEU A 214 -16.23 2.26 20.47
N ASN A 215 -17.50 1.91 20.46
CA ASN A 215 -18.15 1.35 21.62
C ASN A 215 -17.61 -0.08 21.83
N GLU A 216 -16.89 -0.31 22.94
CA GLU A 216 -16.19 -1.58 23.18
C GLU A 216 -17.12 -2.77 23.32
N SER A 217 -18.37 -2.56 23.73
CA SER A 217 -19.37 -3.63 23.88
C SER A 217 -19.92 -4.10 22.54
N THR A 218 -20.01 -3.22 21.54
CA THR A 218 -20.58 -3.52 20.22
C THR A 218 -19.55 -3.71 19.14
N GLY A 219 -18.36 -3.11 19.29
CA GLY A 219 -17.31 -3.07 18.27
C GLY A 219 -17.59 -2.12 17.10
N TYR A 220 -18.64 -1.29 17.19
CA TYR A 220 -18.97 -0.26 16.20
C TYR A 220 -18.49 1.13 16.66
N ILE A 221 -18.27 2.03 15.69
CA ILE A 221 -17.97 3.44 15.98
C ILE A 221 -19.10 4.04 16.81
N ASP A 222 -18.75 4.67 17.92
CA ASP A 222 -19.69 5.42 18.75
C ASP A 222 -19.93 6.81 18.16
N TYR A 223 -20.82 6.88 17.19
CA TYR A 223 -21.14 8.13 16.48
C TYR A 223 -21.78 9.17 17.42
N ASP A 224 -22.52 8.75 18.45
CA ASP A 224 -23.13 9.69 19.41
C ASP A 224 -22.07 10.35 20.28
N GLN A 225 -21.10 9.58 20.75
CA GLN A 225 -19.97 10.13 21.51
C GLN A 225 -19.04 10.96 20.60
N MET A 226 -18.84 10.55 19.37
CA MET A 226 -18.08 11.30 18.38
C MET A 226 -18.73 12.68 18.14
N GLU A 227 -20.02 12.77 17.95
CA GLU A 227 -20.76 14.03 17.78
C GLU A 227 -20.63 14.97 18.97
N LYS A 228 -20.79 14.45 20.20
CA LYS A 228 -20.60 15.22 21.43
C LYS A 228 -19.20 15.78 21.52
N SER A 229 -18.19 14.94 21.26
CA SER A 229 -16.78 15.34 21.28
C SER A 229 -16.46 16.37 20.21
N ALA A 230 -16.99 16.21 18.99
CA ALA A 230 -16.81 17.14 17.88
C ALA A 230 -17.43 18.53 18.18
N THR A 231 -18.56 18.57 18.88
CA THR A 231 -19.21 19.83 19.30
C THR A 231 -18.32 20.62 20.24
N LEU A 232 -17.61 19.98 21.16
CA LEU A 232 -16.69 20.59 22.11
C LEU A 232 -15.36 20.95 21.47
N PHE A 233 -14.76 19.99 20.75
CA PHE A 233 -13.44 20.12 20.13
C PHE A 233 -13.46 21.02 18.90
N ARG A 234 -14.57 21.06 18.15
CA ARG A 234 -14.75 21.87 16.92
C ARG A 234 -13.65 21.60 15.90
N PRO A 235 -13.52 20.35 15.39
CA PRO A 235 -12.51 20.03 14.40
C PRO A 235 -12.75 20.83 13.11
N LYS A 236 -11.67 21.16 12.41
CA LYS A 236 -11.72 21.72 11.06
C LYS A 236 -11.79 20.64 10.00
N LEU A 237 -11.26 19.47 10.32
CA LEU A 237 -11.25 18.29 9.46
C LEU A 237 -11.54 17.05 10.31
N ILE A 238 -12.39 16.19 9.75
CA ILE A 238 -12.68 14.87 10.31
C ILE A 238 -12.22 13.82 9.31
N VAL A 239 -11.50 12.79 9.77
CA VAL A 239 -11.05 11.68 8.95
C VAL A 239 -11.97 10.49 9.15
N ALA A 240 -12.63 10.04 8.09
CA ALA A 240 -13.36 8.78 8.04
C ALA A 240 -12.51 7.75 7.29
N GLY A 241 -11.83 6.89 8.04
CA GLY A 241 -10.95 5.88 7.48
C GLY A 241 -10.34 5.00 8.56
N ALA A 242 -10.06 3.75 8.21
CA ALA A 242 -9.56 2.78 9.17
C ALA A 242 -8.55 1.82 8.54
N SER A 243 -7.65 1.34 9.38
CA SER A 243 -6.70 0.28 9.06
C SER A 243 -7.18 -1.11 9.52
N ALA A 244 -7.96 -1.17 10.58
CA ALA A 244 -8.41 -2.42 11.20
C ALA A 244 -9.84 -2.29 11.76
N TYR A 245 -10.75 -1.81 10.95
CA TYR A 245 -12.17 -1.74 11.26
C TYR A 245 -12.95 -2.51 10.19
N ALA A 246 -13.58 -3.62 10.59
CA ALA A 246 -14.21 -4.57 9.67
C ALA A 246 -15.69 -4.23 9.36
N ARG A 247 -16.10 -2.98 9.56
CA ARG A 247 -17.46 -2.49 9.32
C ARG A 247 -17.46 -1.30 8.37
N LEU A 248 -18.62 -0.95 7.85
CA LEU A 248 -18.80 0.22 7.01
C LEU A 248 -18.87 1.50 7.85
N TYR A 249 -18.43 2.61 7.24
CA TYR A 249 -18.59 3.94 7.79
C TYR A 249 -19.98 4.49 7.43
N ASP A 250 -20.63 5.13 8.41
CA ASP A 250 -21.76 6.01 8.17
C ASP A 250 -21.24 7.41 7.87
N TYR A 251 -20.92 7.66 6.60
CA TYR A 251 -20.32 8.93 6.16
C TYR A 251 -21.28 10.11 6.37
N GLU A 252 -22.58 9.91 6.28
CA GLU A 252 -23.58 10.95 6.48
C GLU A 252 -23.52 11.47 7.92
N ARG A 253 -23.47 10.58 8.90
CA ARG A 253 -23.34 10.97 10.31
C ARG A 253 -22.02 11.66 10.64
N VAL A 254 -20.95 11.35 9.90
CA VAL A 254 -19.66 12.03 10.09
C VAL A 254 -19.71 13.46 9.56
N CYS A 255 -20.43 13.71 8.46
CA CYS A 255 -20.46 15.01 7.76
C CYS A 255 -21.29 16.08 8.41
N ASP A 256 -22.43 15.74 9.01
CA ASP A 256 -23.64 16.55 8.87
C ASP A 256 -23.73 17.75 9.81
N LYS A 257 -23.04 17.81 10.95
CA LYS A 257 -23.32 18.85 11.95
C LYS A 257 -22.20 19.85 12.23
N GLN A 258 -20.95 19.55 11.88
CA GLN A 258 -19.81 20.35 12.34
C GLN A 258 -19.26 21.34 11.30
N LYS A 259 -19.72 21.31 10.06
CA LYS A 259 -19.14 22.07 8.92
C LYS A 259 -17.62 21.84 8.78
N ALA A 260 -17.14 20.71 9.26
CA ALA A 260 -15.77 20.28 9.10
C ALA A 260 -15.57 19.71 7.70
N ILE A 261 -14.35 19.81 7.17
CA ILE A 261 -13.97 19.12 5.95
C ILE A 261 -13.97 17.61 6.22
N LEU A 262 -14.66 16.82 5.42
CA LEU A 262 -14.61 15.37 5.50
C LEU A 262 -13.52 14.82 4.58
N LEU A 263 -12.47 14.27 5.16
CA LEU A 263 -11.48 13.44 4.48
C LEU A 263 -11.84 11.97 4.66
N ALA A 264 -12.16 11.28 3.57
CA ALA A 264 -12.32 9.82 3.59
C ALA A 264 -11.02 9.14 3.17
N ASP A 265 -10.37 8.42 4.09
CA ASP A 265 -9.22 7.55 3.77
C ASP A 265 -9.75 6.14 3.47
N MET A 266 -9.97 5.85 2.18
CA MET A 266 -10.48 4.57 1.71
C MET A 266 -9.37 3.56 1.36
N ALA A 267 -8.16 3.74 1.85
CA ALA A 267 -6.99 2.94 1.45
C ALA A 267 -7.22 1.43 1.57
N HIS A 268 -7.93 0.96 2.58
CA HIS A 268 -8.26 -0.46 2.74
C HIS A 268 -9.42 -0.93 1.87
N ILE A 269 -10.41 -0.09 1.64
CA ILE A 269 -11.66 -0.46 0.97
C ILE A 269 -11.75 -0.01 -0.49
N SER A 270 -10.70 0.59 -1.03
CA SER A 270 -10.72 1.21 -2.37
C SER A 270 -11.12 0.26 -3.50
N GLY A 271 -10.69 -0.99 -3.46
CA GLY A 271 -11.12 -2.01 -4.44
C GLY A 271 -12.62 -2.33 -4.35
N LEU A 272 -13.17 -2.39 -3.15
CA LEU A 272 -14.60 -2.62 -2.93
C LEU A 272 -15.45 -1.44 -3.40
N VAL A 273 -14.97 -0.20 -3.15
CA VAL A 273 -15.61 1.03 -3.67
C VAL A 273 -15.54 1.07 -5.21
N ALA A 274 -14.38 0.74 -5.79
CA ALA A 274 -14.22 0.65 -7.24
C ALA A 274 -15.13 -0.42 -7.86
N ALA A 275 -15.30 -1.56 -7.21
CA ALA A 275 -16.23 -2.61 -7.61
C ALA A 275 -17.71 -2.21 -7.43
N GLY A 276 -18.00 -1.21 -6.60
CA GLY A 276 -19.38 -0.75 -6.31
C GLY A 276 -20.17 -1.68 -5.39
N VAL A 277 -19.46 -2.52 -4.61
CA VAL A 277 -20.08 -3.51 -3.70
C VAL A 277 -20.33 -2.98 -2.29
N ILE A 278 -19.78 -1.80 -1.98
CA ILE A 278 -20.02 -1.08 -0.73
C ILE A 278 -20.34 0.39 -1.01
N PRO A 279 -20.98 1.12 -0.04
CA PRO A 279 -21.26 2.55 -0.18
C PRO A 279 -20.03 3.37 -0.52
N SER A 280 -20.19 4.34 -1.41
CA SER A 280 -19.13 5.20 -1.90
C SER A 280 -18.89 6.39 -0.95
N PRO A 281 -17.66 6.65 -0.50
CA PRO A 281 -17.35 7.85 0.27
C PRO A 281 -17.47 9.13 -0.56
N PHE A 282 -17.41 9.04 -1.89
CA PHE A 282 -17.48 10.19 -2.79
C PHE A 282 -18.81 10.94 -2.76
N ASP A 283 -19.87 10.31 -2.27
CA ASP A 283 -21.17 10.95 -2.14
C ASP A 283 -21.17 12.03 -1.05
N TYR A 284 -20.35 11.84 -0.01
CA TYR A 284 -20.33 12.68 1.20
C TYR A 284 -19.03 13.46 1.38
N ALA A 285 -17.87 12.88 1.04
CA ALA A 285 -16.57 13.46 1.34
C ALA A 285 -16.22 14.69 0.49
N ASP A 286 -15.44 15.60 1.06
CA ASP A 286 -14.82 16.72 0.37
C ASP A 286 -13.54 16.32 -0.36
N VAL A 287 -12.76 15.44 0.31
CA VAL A 287 -11.51 14.88 -0.19
C VAL A 287 -11.48 13.40 0.13
N VAL A 288 -10.95 12.59 -0.80
CA VAL A 288 -10.80 11.15 -0.61
C VAL A 288 -9.35 10.77 -0.90
N THR A 289 -8.70 10.07 0.04
CA THR A 289 -7.37 9.52 -0.18
C THR A 289 -7.40 8.00 -0.28
N THR A 290 -6.46 7.45 -1.02
CA THR A 290 -6.27 6.00 -1.09
C THR A 290 -4.83 5.64 -1.41
N THR A 291 -4.38 4.49 -0.94
CA THR A 291 -3.19 3.82 -1.44
C THR A 291 -3.52 3.04 -2.72
N THR A 292 -2.50 2.78 -3.52
CA THR A 292 -2.66 2.13 -4.84
C THR A 292 -2.32 0.64 -4.84
N HIS A 293 -1.62 0.16 -3.81
CA HIS A 293 -0.99 -1.16 -3.73
C HIS A 293 -1.73 -2.20 -2.87
N LYS A 294 -2.90 -1.85 -2.30
CA LYS A 294 -3.74 -2.78 -1.52
C LYS A 294 -4.72 -3.49 -2.45
N SER A 295 -6.01 -3.35 -2.24
CA SER A 295 -7.04 -3.98 -3.07
C SER A 295 -7.05 -3.53 -4.53
N LEU A 296 -6.46 -2.38 -4.88
CA LEU A 296 -6.29 -1.95 -6.27
C LEU A 296 -5.12 -2.66 -7.02
N ARG A 297 -4.30 -3.47 -6.35
CA ARG A 297 -3.18 -4.24 -6.92
C ARG A 297 -2.16 -3.42 -7.74
N GLY A 298 -2.08 -2.13 -7.53
CA GLY A 298 -1.15 -1.24 -8.21
C GLY A 298 0.26 -1.24 -7.61
N PRO A 299 1.18 -0.45 -8.16
CA PRO A 299 2.47 -0.18 -7.55
C PRO A 299 2.30 0.61 -6.26
N ARG A 300 3.33 0.68 -5.42
CA ARG A 300 3.27 1.48 -4.19
C ARG A 300 3.23 2.97 -4.48
N GLY A 301 2.12 3.60 -4.07
CA GLY A 301 1.81 5.00 -4.26
C GLY A 301 0.50 5.34 -3.58
N ALA A 302 -0.01 6.54 -3.83
CA ALA A 302 -1.32 6.98 -3.36
C ALA A 302 -1.97 7.98 -4.33
N MET A 303 -3.25 8.23 -4.12
CA MET A 303 -4.03 9.22 -4.86
C MET A 303 -4.80 10.10 -3.88
N ILE A 304 -4.99 11.37 -4.28
CA ILE A 304 -5.84 12.33 -3.57
C ILE A 304 -6.91 12.80 -4.55
N PHE A 305 -8.15 12.44 -4.29
CA PHE A 305 -9.32 12.95 -5.01
C PHE A 305 -9.88 14.16 -4.27
N TYR A 306 -10.32 15.17 -4.97
CA TYR A 306 -10.85 16.40 -4.38
C TYR A 306 -12.02 16.93 -5.17
N ARG A 307 -12.96 17.59 -4.47
CA ARG A 307 -14.12 18.24 -5.09
C ARG A 307 -13.71 19.44 -5.93
N LYS A 308 -14.40 19.61 -7.06
CA LYS A 308 -14.27 20.71 -8.02
C LYS A 308 -15.63 21.36 -8.32
N GLY A 309 -15.59 22.47 -9.05
CA GLY A 309 -16.78 23.18 -9.51
C GLY A 309 -17.42 24.01 -8.41
N VAL A 310 -18.73 24.17 -8.45
CA VAL A 310 -19.48 25.02 -7.54
C VAL A 310 -19.63 24.36 -6.18
N LYS A 311 -19.12 25.01 -5.14
CA LYS A 311 -19.27 24.61 -3.74
C LYS A 311 -20.61 25.05 -3.16
N GLU A 312 -20.94 26.32 -3.36
CA GLU A 312 -22.18 26.90 -2.85
C GLU A 312 -22.53 28.17 -3.63
N ILE A 313 -23.78 28.59 -3.52
CA ILE A 313 -24.22 29.93 -4.00
C ILE A 313 -24.29 30.81 -2.75
N ASN A 314 -23.54 31.90 -2.74
CA ASN A 314 -23.52 32.83 -1.62
C ASN A 314 -24.84 33.64 -1.51
N LYS A 315 -24.98 34.42 -0.44
CA LYS A 315 -26.17 35.22 -0.19
C LYS A 315 -26.45 36.29 -1.26
N GLN A 316 -25.44 36.62 -2.08
CA GLN A 316 -25.56 37.57 -3.22
C GLN A 316 -25.88 36.87 -4.54
N GLY A 317 -26.14 35.56 -4.54
CA GLY A 317 -26.44 34.79 -5.75
C GLY A 317 -25.21 34.46 -6.61
N LYS A 318 -23.97 34.69 -6.06
CA LYS A 318 -22.74 34.41 -6.79
C LYS A 318 -22.24 33.01 -6.42
N GLU A 319 -21.77 32.26 -7.41
CA GLU A 319 -21.13 30.98 -7.25
C GLU A 319 -19.81 31.12 -6.51
N VAL A 320 -19.59 30.26 -5.49
CA VAL A 320 -18.33 30.04 -4.81
C VAL A 320 -17.80 28.71 -5.24
N LEU A 321 -16.61 28.69 -5.83
CA LEU A 321 -15.99 27.45 -6.32
C LEU A 321 -15.17 26.79 -5.20
N TYR A 322 -14.99 25.47 -5.32
CA TYR A 322 -13.96 24.77 -4.55
C TYR A 322 -12.57 25.23 -4.98
N ASP A 323 -11.67 25.43 -4.04
CA ASP A 323 -10.26 25.81 -4.23
C ASP A 323 -9.29 24.67 -3.85
N TYR A 324 -9.82 23.44 -3.75
CA TYR A 324 -9.05 22.27 -3.27
C TYR A 324 -8.00 21.83 -4.27
N GLU A 325 -8.25 21.94 -5.59
CA GLU A 325 -7.30 21.57 -6.64
C GLU A 325 -5.97 22.30 -6.47
N ASP A 326 -6.02 23.63 -6.44
CA ASP A 326 -4.83 24.47 -6.32
C ASP A 326 -4.11 24.22 -5.02
N LYS A 327 -4.83 24.16 -3.91
CA LYS A 327 -4.25 23.96 -2.58
C LYS A 327 -3.57 22.60 -2.42
N ILE A 328 -4.24 21.53 -2.87
CA ILE A 328 -3.72 20.17 -2.78
C ILE A 328 -2.53 19.99 -3.70
N ASN A 329 -2.63 20.46 -4.95
CA ASN A 329 -1.54 20.40 -5.90
C ASN A 329 -0.33 21.19 -5.39
N GLN A 330 -0.53 22.40 -4.85
CA GLN A 330 0.57 23.18 -4.27
C GLN A 330 1.19 22.49 -3.03
N ALA A 331 0.41 21.80 -2.22
CA ALA A 331 0.93 21.06 -1.07
C ALA A 331 1.74 19.83 -1.50
N VAL A 332 1.34 19.15 -2.60
CA VAL A 332 2.12 18.05 -3.16
C VAL A 332 3.41 18.59 -3.79
N PHE A 333 3.30 19.46 -4.78
CA PHE A 333 4.43 20.14 -5.41
C PHE A 333 4.12 21.64 -5.57
N PRO A 334 5.00 22.53 -5.12
CA PRO A 334 6.34 22.29 -4.56
C PRO A 334 6.39 22.10 -3.04
N GLY A 335 5.24 21.95 -2.35
CA GLY A 335 5.15 22.06 -0.90
C GLY A 335 5.94 20.97 -0.15
N LEU A 336 5.75 19.70 -0.49
CA LEU A 336 6.28 18.56 0.28
C LEU A 336 7.00 17.51 -0.58
N GLN A 337 6.85 17.54 -1.90
CA GLN A 337 7.53 16.64 -2.84
C GLN A 337 8.28 17.43 -3.91
N GLY A 338 9.31 16.82 -4.52
CA GLY A 338 9.97 17.24 -5.75
C GLY A 338 9.41 16.47 -6.96
N GLY A 339 10.31 15.91 -7.79
CA GLY A 339 9.93 15.17 -9.00
C GLY A 339 9.05 13.96 -8.70
N PRO A 340 7.92 13.80 -9.40
CA PRO A 340 7.06 12.64 -9.23
C PRO A 340 7.71 11.37 -9.77
N HIS A 341 7.28 10.21 -9.26
CA HIS A 341 7.75 8.91 -9.71
C HIS A 341 6.96 8.46 -10.94
N ASN A 342 7.40 8.86 -12.13
CA ASN A 342 6.70 8.60 -13.38
C ASN A 342 6.48 7.13 -13.67
N HIS A 343 7.44 6.26 -13.32
CA HIS A 343 7.33 4.81 -13.42
C HIS A 343 6.19 4.26 -12.55
N THR A 344 6.02 4.78 -11.33
CA THR A 344 4.93 4.42 -10.43
C THR A 344 3.58 4.88 -11.00
N ILE A 345 3.47 6.13 -11.48
CA ILE A 345 2.25 6.66 -12.10
C ILE A 345 1.87 5.83 -13.33
N THR A 346 2.84 5.45 -14.15
CA THR A 346 2.62 4.60 -15.33
C THR A 346 2.11 3.21 -14.92
N GLY A 347 2.74 2.59 -13.91
CA GLY A 347 2.28 1.32 -13.35
C GLY A 347 0.87 1.40 -12.75
N LEU A 348 0.55 2.51 -12.08
CA LEU A 348 -0.80 2.77 -11.56
C LEU A 348 -1.83 2.88 -12.69
N ALA A 349 -1.52 3.56 -13.79
CA ALA A 349 -2.40 3.63 -14.94
C ALA A 349 -2.71 2.26 -15.53
N VAL A 350 -1.77 1.30 -15.51
CA VAL A 350 -1.98 -0.10 -15.91
C VAL A 350 -2.91 -0.81 -14.93
N ALA A 351 -2.67 -0.70 -13.63
CA ALA A 351 -3.49 -1.33 -12.60
C ALA A 351 -4.94 -0.85 -12.62
N LEU A 352 -5.16 0.45 -12.78
CA LEU A 352 -6.50 1.04 -12.89
C LEU A 352 -7.26 0.53 -14.13
N LYS A 353 -6.58 0.29 -15.26
CA LYS A 353 -7.18 -0.36 -16.41
C LYS A 353 -7.64 -1.78 -16.11
N GLN A 354 -6.85 -2.55 -15.36
CA GLN A 354 -7.20 -3.91 -14.93
C GLN A 354 -8.39 -3.89 -13.98
N ALA A 355 -8.43 -2.98 -13.01
CA ALA A 355 -9.55 -2.82 -12.09
C ALA A 355 -10.87 -2.48 -12.82
N LEU A 356 -10.82 -1.73 -13.91
CA LEU A 356 -11.97 -1.44 -14.78
C LEU A 356 -12.52 -2.70 -15.49
N SER A 357 -11.67 -3.70 -15.74
CA SER A 357 -12.04 -4.94 -16.42
C SER A 357 -12.64 -6.01 -15.50
N GLU A 358 -12.44 -5.93 -14.17
CA GLU A 358 -12.77 -6.96 -13.18
C GLU A 358 -14.13 -6.72 -12.44
N ARG A 359 -15.07 -6.01 -13.00
CA ARG A 359 -16.33 -5.59 -12.36
C ARG A 359 -17.35 -6.71 -12.04
N SER A 360 -16.92 -7.94 -11.75
CA SER A 360 -17.82 -9.09 -11.57
C SER A 360 -17.47 -9.89 -10.30
N TYR A 361 -17.63 -9.31 -9.10
CA TYR A 361 -17.51 -10.08 -7.86
C TYR A 361 -18.63 -9.80 -6.89
N GLU A 362 -19.41 -10.86 -6.55
CA GLU A 362 -20.26 -10.90 -5.37
C GLU A 362 -19.45 -11.39 -4.18
N LEU A 363 -19.48 -10.65 -3.06
CA LEU A 363 -18.89 -11.06 -1.79
C LEU A 363 -20.03 -11.33 -0.79
N VAL A 364 -20.13 -12.57 -0.35
CA VAL A 364 -21.06 -12.98 0.70
C VAL A 364 -20.30 -13.05 2.02
N SER A 365 -20.77 -12.36 3.10
CA SER A 365 -20.15 -12.51 4.40
C SER A 365 -21.13 -12.37 5.56
N GLY A 366 -21.05 -13.29 6.52
CA GLY A 366 -21.73 -13.28 7.80
C GLY A 366 -20.84 -12.87 8.98
N GLY A 367 -19.89 -11.91 8.87
CA GLY A 367 -19.02 -11.54 9.99
C GLY A 367 -18.10 -10.35 9.75
N THR A 368 -17.99 -9.91 8.52
CA THR A 368 -17.32 -8.67 8.12
C THR A 368 -18.10 -8.00 7.01
N GLU A 369 -18.00 -6.68 6.90
CA GLU A 369 -18.63 -5.89 5.84
C GLU A 369 -17.60 -5.46 4.79
N ASN A 370 -16.34 -5.93 4.89
CA ASN A 370 -15.27 -5.65 3.94
C ASN A 370 -14.30 -6.84 3.81
N HIS A 371 -13.12 -6.61 3.20
CA HIS A 371 -12.12 -7.62 2.84
C HIS A 371 -11.24 -8.12 3.99
N LEU A 372 -11.45 -7.67 5.21
CA LEU A 372 -10.63 -8.06 6.35
C LEU A 372 -11.47 -8.55 7.53
N VAL A 373 -10.86 -9.40 8.34
CA VAL A 373 -11.38 -9.82 9.65
C VAL A 373 -10.38 -9.46 10.74
N LEU A 374 -10.89 -9.11 11.90
CA LEU A 374 -10.11 -8.89 13.11
C LEU A 374 -10.52 -9.98 14.12
N VAL A 375 -9.57 -10.87 14.41
CA VAL A 375 -9.80 -12.01 15.32
C VAL A 375 -9.33 -11.65 16.72
N ASN A 376 -10.25 -11.69 17.70
CA ASN A 376 -9.90 -11.49 19.11
C ASN A 376 -9.42 -12.81 19.71
N LEU A 377 -8.19 -12.82 20.22
CA LEU A 377 -7.53 -14.01 20.82
C LEU A 377 -7.58 -14.03 22.36
N LYS A 378 -8.11 -12.97 23.00
CA LYS A 378 -8.16 -12.88 24.46
C LYS A 378 -8.96 -14.02 25.09
N ASN A 379 -10.06 -14.46 24.44
CA ASN A 379 -10.87 -15.59 24.85
C ASN A 379 -10.16 -16.95 24.75
N LYS A 380 -9.05 -17.02 23.99
CA LYS A 380 -8.17 -18.20 23.89
C LYS A 380 -7.00 -18.13 24.86
N GLY A 381 -6.92 -17.06 25.67
CA GLY A 381 -5.86 -16.86 26.65
C GLY A 381 -4.48 -16.60 26.03
N ILE A 382 -4.38 -16.08 24.81
CA ILE A 382 -3.14 -15.79 24.10
C ILE A 382 -3.20 -14.39 23.44
N ASP A 383 -2.06 -13.80 23.16
CA ASP A 383 -1.93 -12.53 22.45
C ASP A 383 -1.49 -12.70 20.98
N GLY A 384 -1.75 -11.66 20.20
CA GLY A 384 -1.43 -11.66 18.77
C GLY A 384 0.06 -11.80 18.47
N SER A 385 0.96 -11.29 19.35
CA SER A 385 2.40 -11.36 19.08
C SER A 385 2.93 -12.79 19.09
N ARG A 386 2.41 -13.65 19.98
CA ARG A 386 2.78 -15.06 20.03
C ARG A 386 2.21 -15.85 18.87
N VAL A 387 0.94 -15.61 18.55
CA VAL A 387 0.28 -16.27 17.41
C VAL A 387 0.95 -15.88 16.10
N GLU A 388 1.27 -14.59 15.90
CA GLU A 388 2.02 -14.11 14.73
C GLU A 388 3.33 -14.90 14.52
N LYS A 389 4.10 -15.19 15.58
CA LYS A 389 5.35 -15.96 15.47
C LYS A 389 5.15 -17.42 15.05
N VAL A 390 4.07 -18.06 15.47
CA VAL A 390 3.75 -19.42 15.00
C VAL A 390 3.26 -19.38 13.55
N LEU A 391 2.42 -18.40 13.20
CA LEU A 391 1.95 -18.21 11.81
C LEU A 391 3.12 -17.99 10.84
N GLU A 392 4.07 -17.11 11.19
CA GLU A 392 5.31 -16.91 10.42
C GLU A 392 6.06 -18.22 10.22
N ALA A 393 6.21 -19.02 11.30
CA ALA A 393 6.94 -20.29 11.28
C ALA A 393 6.27 -21.37 10.41
N VAL A 394 4.97 -21.26 10.15
CA VAL A 394 4.21 -22.18 9.26
C VAL A 394 3.87 -21.54 7.91
N HIS A 395 4.54 -20.48 7.53
CA HIS A 395 4.39 -19.75 6.26
C HIS A 395 2.98 -19.15 6.02
N ILE A 396 2.36 -18.69 7.09
CA ILE A 396 1.13 -17.87 7.03
C ILE A 396 1.48 -16.44 7.44
N ALA A 397 1.43 -15.49 6.49
CA ALA A 397 1.68 -14.08 6.74
C ALA A 397 0.38 -13.40 7.22
N ALA A 398 0.35 -12.92 8.46
CA ALA A 398 -0.76 -12.16 9.04
C ALA A 398 -0.23 -11.10 10.01
N ASN A 399 -1.03 -10.12 10.36
CA ASN A 399 -0.59 -9.06 11.28
C ASN A 399 -1.22 -9.23 12.67
N LYS A 400 -0.38 -9.14 13.72
CA LYS A 400 -0.91 -8.84 15.05
C LYS A 400 -1.58 -7.47 15.03
N ASN A 401 -2.69 -7.33 15.74
CA ASN A 401 -3.46 -6.10 15.80
C ASN A 401 -4.17 -5.94 17.14
N THR A 402 -4.29 -4.68 17.57
CA THR A 402 -5.10 -4.36 18.74
C THR A 402 -6.58 -4.69 18.52
N VAL A 403 -7.24 -5.10 19.58
CA VAL A 403 -8.69 -5.30 19.64
C VAL A 403 -9.28 -4.41 20.72
N PRO A 404 -10.58 -4.11 20.70
CA PRO A 404 -11.22 -3.32 21.76
C PRO A 404 -10.84 -3.79 23.16
N GLY A 405 -10.53 -2.84 24.06
CA GLY A 405 -10.04 -3.11 25.40
C GLY A 405 -8.54 -3.44 25.51
N ASP A 406 -7.75 -3.27 24.46
CA ASP A 406 -6.29 -3.33 24.54
C ASP A 406 -5.72 -2.00 25.06
N VAL A 407 -4.79 -2.11 26.02
CA VAL A 407 -4.10 -0.95 26.61
C VAL A 407 -2.76 -0.63 25.94
N SER A 408 -2.26 -1.49 25.08
CA SER A 408 -0.96 -1.34 24.43
C SER A 408 -0.92 -1.96 23.03
N ALA A 409 -0.46 -1.19 22.04
CA ALA A 409 -0.21 -1.67 20.69
C ALA A 409 1.02 -2.61 20.60
N MET A 410 1.84 -2.69 21.65
CA MET A 410 3.03 -3.56 21.67
C MET A 410 2.71 -5.01 22.02
N VAL A 411 1.60 -5.25 22.73
CA VAL A 411 1.10 -6.59 23.07
C VAL A 411 -0.38 -6.66 22.72
N PRO A 412 -0.69 -6.69 21.41
CA PRO A 412 -2.07 -6.64 20.93
C PRO A 412 -2.77 -7.98 21.15
N GLY A 413 -4.08 -7.91 21.49
CA GLY A 413 -4.91 -9.07 21.82
C GLY A 413 -5.47 -9.81 20.60
N GLY A 414 -5.15 -9.41 19.36
CA GLY A 414 -5.73 -10.00 18.16
C GLY A 414 -4.81 -10.16 16.96
N ILE A 415 -5.36 -10.77 15.92
CA ILE A 415 -4.78 -10.92 14.59
C ILE A 415 -5.71 -10.31 13.55
N ARG A 416 -5.16 -9.52 12.64
CA ARG A 416 -5.85 -9.00 11.47
C ARG A 416 -5.47 -9.83 10.24
N MET A 417 -6.47 -10.30 9.53
CA MET A 417 -6.31 -11.07 8.30
C MET A 417 -7.19 -10.49 7.19
N GLY A 418 -6.84 -10.73 5.94
CA GLY A 418 -7.60 -10.29 4.79
C GLY A 418 -7.42 -11.17 3.56
N THR A 419 -8.32 -11.00 2.61
CA THR A 419 -8.44 -11.88 1.46
C THR A 419 -7.74 -11.40 0.18
N PRO A 420 -7.32 -10.12 -0.01
CA PRO A 420 -6.97 -9.60 -1.34
C PRO A 420 -5.86 -10.38 -2.05
N ALA A 421 -4.78 -10.74 -1.35
CA ALA A 421 -3.65 -11.44 -1.95
C ALA A 421 -4.03 -12.87 -2.40
N LEU A 422 -4.71 -13.63 -1.55
CA LEU A 422 -5.12 -14.99 -1.89
C LEU A 422 -6.19 -15.01 -2.98
N THR A 423 -7.17 -14.11 -2.92
CA THR A 423 -8.15 -13.94 -4.01
C THR A 423 -7.46 -13.62 -5.35
N SER A 424 -6.39 -12.82 -5.35
CA SER A 424 -5.60 -12.55 -6.55
C SER A 424 -4.91 -13.81 -7.10
N ARG A 425 -4.62 -14.80 -6.24
CA ARG A 425 -4.12 -16.14 -6.63
C ARG A 425 -5.22 -17.12 -7.04
N GLY A 426 -6.47 -16.72 -7.04
CA GLY A 426 -7.60 -17.55 -7.46
C GLY A 426 -8.24 -18.36 -6.33
N PHE A 427 -7.97 -18.03 -5.06
CA PHE A 427 -8.70 -18.62 -3.93
C PHE A 427 -10.16 -18.20 -3.96
N VAL A 428 -11.06 -19.15 -3.78
CA VAL A 428 -12.50 -18.98 -3.65
C VAL A 428 -12.96 -19.28 -2.22
N GLU A 429 -14.24 -19.17 -1.93
CA GLU A 429 -14.79 -19.27 -0.57
C GLU A 429 -14.42 -20.58 0.13
N GLU A 430 -14.48 -21.71 -0.58
CA GLU A 430 -14.15 -23.03 -0.05
C GLU A 430 -12.68 -23.14 0.35
N ASP A 431 -11.79 -22.46 -0.37
CA ASP A 431 -10.37 -22.42 -0.05
C ASP A 431 -10.10 -21.68 1.25
N PHE A 432 -10.88 -20.62 1.53
CA PHE A 432 -10.76 -19.88 2.79
C PHE A 432 -11.23 -20.69 4.01
N VAL A 433 -12.09 -21.70 3.84
CA VAL A 433 -12.37 -22.67 4.91
C VAL A 433 -11.10 -23.40 5.29
N LYS A 434 -10.32 -23.87 4.30
CA LYS A 434 -9.05 -24.53 4.56
C LYS A 434 -8.00 -23.61 5.18
N VAL A 435 -7.95 -22.36 4.75
CA VAL A 435 -7.10 -21.33 5.35
C VAL A 435 -7.46 -21.11 6.84
N ALA A 436 -8.75 -21.08 7.18
CA ALA A 436 -9.22 -20.96 8.55
C ALA A 436 -8.83 -22.18 9.42
N GLU A 437 -8.85 -23.40 8.86
CA GLU A 437 -8.35 -24.61 9.55
C GLU A 437 -6.88 -24.51 9.86
N PHE A 438 -6.04 -24.06 8.92
CA PHE A 438 -4.61 -23.85 9.16
C PHE A 438 -4.35 -22.78 10.22
N PHE A 439 -5.11 -21.69 10.18
CA PHE A 439 -5.03 -20.65 11.20
C PHE A 439 -5.39 -21.20 12.60
N ASP A 440 -6.48 -21.93 12.73
CA ASP A 440 -6.91 -22.55 14.02
C ASP A 440 -5.87 -23.55 14.52
N ALA A 441 -5.28 -24.36 13.64
CA ALA A 441 -4.18 -25.27 13.99
C ALA A 441 -2.97 -24.52 14.55
N ALA A 442 -2.55 -23.43 13.90
CA ALA A 442 -1.46 -22.59 14.38
C ALA A 442 -1.76 -21.94 15.74
N VAL A 443 -2.98 -21.45 15.95
CA VAL A 443 -3.41 -20.90 17.25
C VAL A 443 -3.37 -21.97 18.34
N LYS A 444 -3.82 -23.19 18.07
CA LYS A 444 -3.77 -24.31 19.02
C LYS A 444 -2.34 -24.67 19.40
N ILE A 445 -1.41 -24.70 18.44
CA ILE A 445 0.03 -24.89 18.71
C ILE A 445 0.55 -23.75 19.60
N ALA A 446 0.23 -22.50 19.27
CA ALA A 446 0.68 -21.35 20.07
C ALA A 446 0.17 -21.38 21.51
N VAL A 447 -1.09 -21.80 21.73
CA VAL A 447 -1.66 -21.96 23.09
C VAL A 447 -0.92 -23.04 23.88
N LYS A 448 -0.61 -24.19 23.27
CA LYS A 448 0.18 -25.27 23.90
C LYS A 448 1.56 -24.76 24.31
N ILE A 449 2.30 -24.13 23.38
CA ILE A 449 3.63 -23.58 23.65
C ILE A 449 3.59 -22.58 24.81
N LYS A 450 2.57 -21.69 24.83
CA LYS A 450 2.41 -20.74 25.94
C LYS A 450 2.20 -21.46 27.28
N GLY A 451 1.41 -22.55 27.30
CA GLY A 451 1.17 -23.35 28.52
C GLY A 451 2.42 -24.00 29.09
N GLU A 452 3.40 -24.34 28.26
CA GLU A 452 4.66 -24.95 28.65
C GLU A 452 5.81 -23.94 28.84
N SER A 453 5.61 -22.68 28.49
CA SER A 453 6.62 -21.63 28.62
C SER A 453 6.86 -21.28 30.08
N LYS A 454 8.14 -21.32 30.52
CA LYS A 454 8.55 -21.06 31.92
C LYS A 454 8.43 -19.57 32.33
N GLY A 455 8.18 -18.65 31.39
CA GLY A 455 8.07 -17.23 31.65
C GLY A 455 6.96 -16.58 30.87
N THR A 456 6.69 -15.28 31.16
CA THR A 456 5.57 -14.53 30.56
C THR A 456 5.97 -13.67 29.37
N LYS A 457 7.26 -13.53 29.07
CA LYS A 457 7.76 -12.70 27.98
C LYS A 457 7.76 -13.43 26.65
N LEU A 458 7.68 -12.71 25.55
CA LEU A 458 7.74 -13.29 24.19
C LEU A 458 9.05 -14.08 23.97
N LYS A 459 10.17 -13.62 24.51
CA LYS A 459 11.45 -14.34 24.43
C LYS A 459 11.41 -15.74 25.08
N ASP A 460 10.66 -15.89 26.17
CA ASP A 460 10.54 -17.17 26.87
C ASP A 460 9.69 -18.14 26.03
N PHE A 461 8.68 -17.63 25.33
CA PHE A 461 7.88 -18.39 24.37
C PHE A 461 8.73 -18.87 23.18
N LEU A 462 9.58 -18.02 22.61
CA LEU A 462 10.47 -18.39 21.50
C LEU A 462 11.50 -19.44 21.95
N ALA A 463 12.09 -19.27 23.12
CA ALA A 463 13.02 -20.26 23.69
C ALA A 463 12.35 -21.63 23.91
N THR A 464 11.05 -21.67 24.24
CA THR A 464 10.29 -22.92 24.37
C THR A 464 10.13 -23.61 23.00
N ILE A 465 9.90 -22.86 21.92
CA ILE A 465 9.87 -23.40 20.55
C ILE A 465 11.23 -24.02 20.20
N GLU A 466 12.32 -23.27 20.43
CA GLU A 466 13.68 -23.67 20.07
C GLU A 466 14.14 -24.89 20.83
N SER A 467 13.74 -25.06 22.09
CA SER A 467 14.18 -26.18 22.98
C SER A 467 13.32 -27.43 22.86
N SER A 468 12.13 -27.39 22.28
CA SER A 468 11.19 -28.51 22.22
C SER A 468 11.15 -29.14 20.82
N SER A 469 11.69 -30.34 20.68
CA SER A 469 11.61 -31.14 19.44
C SER A 469 10.15 -31.45 19.04
N THR A 470 9.26 -31.59 20.02
CA THR A 470 7.83 -31.85 19.79
C THR A 470 7.19 -30.65 19.08
N PHE A 471 7.38 -29.44 19.60
CA PHE A 471 6.81 -28.22 18.96
C PHE A 471 7.44 -27.94 17.61
N GLN A 472 8.75 -28.13 17.46
CA GLN A 472 9.41 -28.02 16.15
C GLN A 472 8.83 -28.99 15.14
N SER A 473 8.51 -30.23 15.53
CA SER A 473 7.89 -31.24 14.67
C SER A 473 6.44 -30.88 14.33
N GLU A 474 5.62 -30.42 15.31
CA GLU A 474 4.25 -29.97 15.05
C GLU A 474 4.22 -28.78 14.07
N ILE A 475 5.11 -27.79 14.26
CA ILE A 475 5.26 -26.62 13.38
C ILE A 475 5.72 -27.05 11.98
N ALA A 476 6.73 -27.91 11.88
CA ALA A 476 7.25 -28.39 10.60
C ALA A 476 6.18 -29.16 9.80
N LYS A 477 5.37 -29.98 10.47
CA LYS A 477 4.26 -30.69 9.85
C LYS A 477 3.21 -29.70 9.28
N LEU A 478 2.74 -28.76 10.12
CA LEU A 478 1.75 -27.79 9.69
C LEU A 478 2.30 -26.91 8.54
N ARG A 479 3.59 -26.54 8.58
CA ARG A 479 4.25 -25.83 7.48
C ARG A 479 4.17 -26.60 6.17
N LEU A 480 4.46 -27.89 6.17
CA LEU A 480 4.38 -28.73 4.97
C LEU A 480 2.95 -28.76 4.43
N ASP A 481 1.95 -28.94 5.30
CA ASP A 481 0.54 -28.96 4.90
C ASP A 481 0.12 -27.62 4.26
N VAL A 482 0.57 -26.49 4.83
CA VAL A 482 0.34 -25.13 4.29
C VAL A 482 1.01 -24.95 2.93
N GLU A 483 2.30 -25.34 2.83
CA GLU A 483 3.05 -25.22 1.57
C GLU A 483 2.46 -26.07 0.45
N GLU A 484 2.11 -27.31 0.74
CA GLU A 484 1.50 -28.21 -0.25
C GLU A 484 0.17 -27.67 -0.75
N TYR A 485 -0.62 -27.08 0.15
CA TYR A 485 -1.87 -26.45 -0.23
C TYR A 485 -1.63 -25.17 -1.05
N ALA A 486 -0.76 -24.26 -0.58
CA ALA A 486 -0.47 -23.00 -1.26
C ALA A 486 0.14 -23.19 -2.67
N LYS A 487 0.95 -24.24 -2.86
CA LYS A 487 1.59 -24.59 -4.16
C LYS A 487 0.60 -25.01 -5.25
N GLN A 488 -0.64 -25.36 -4.92
CA GLN A 488 -1.67 -25.72 -5.90
C GLN A 488 -2.17 -24.50 -6.67
N PHE A 489 -2.03 -23.30 -6.12
CA PHE A 489 -2.53 -22.06 -6.71
C PHE A 489 -1.50 -21.37 -7.60
N PRO A 490 -1.94 -20.54 -8.57
CA PRO A 490 -1.04 -19.80 -9.45
C PRO A 490 -0.07 -18.88 -8.72
N THR A 491 1.07 -18.63 -9.32
CA THR A 491 1.94 -17.49 -8.99
C THR A 491 1.47 -16.25 -9.74
N ILE A 492 1.56 -15.09 -9.11
CA ILE A 492 1.24 -13.81 -9.74
C ILE A 492 2.52 -12.96 -9.79
N GLY A 493 2.78 -12.35 -10.94
CA GLY A 493 3.94 -11.47 -11.12
C GLY A 493 5.22 -12.16 -11.57
N PHE A 494 5.29 -13.51 -11.51
CA PHE A 494 6.44 -14.29 -11.99
C PHE A 494 6.01 -15.68 -12.45
N ASP A 495 6.82 -16.30 -13.30
CA ASP A 495 6.60 -17.67 -13.78
C ASP A 495 7.32 -18.67 -12.85
N LYS A 496 6.56 -19.61 -12.29
CA LYS A 496 7.09 -20.71 -11.46
C LYS A 496 8.19 -21.50 -12.19
N ALA A 497 8.14 -21.62 -13.51
CA ALA A 497 9.14 -22.34 -14.29
C ALA A 497 10.53 -21.69 -14.19
N THR A 498 10.59 -20.37 -14.03
CA THR A 498 11.84 -19.57 -13.98
C THR A 498 12.44 -19.44 -12.59
N MET A 499 11.76 -19.89 -11.53
CA MET A 499 12.26 -19.79 -10.16
C MET A 499 13.50 -20.66 -9.91
N LYS A 500 14.47 -20.12 -9.16
CA LYS A 500 15.67 -20.85 -8.73
C LYS A 500 15.36 -21.78 -7.53
N HIS A 501 14.63 -21.29 -6.53
CA HIS A 501 14.34 -21.99 -5.26
C HIS A 501 12.96 -22.64 -5.31
N LYS A 502 12.87 -23.87 -5.77
CA LYS A 502 11.60 -24.65 -5.86
C LYS A 502 11.42 -25.67 -4.72
N ASN A 503 12.48 -25.95 -3.98
CA ASN A 503 12.50 -26.94 -2.87
C ASN A 503 12.34 -26.26 -1.52
#